data_d42f6901af7fdcc03b983e6b4ec0cf4a
#
_entry.id   d42f6901af7fdcc03b983e6b4ec0cf4a
#
_cell.length_a   1.000
_cell.length_b   1.000
_cell.length_c   1.000
_cell.angle_alpha   90.00
_cell.angle_beta   90.00
_cell.angle_gamma   90.00
#
_symmetry.space_group_name_H-M   'P 1'
#
loop_
_entity.id
_entity.type
_entity.pdbx_description
1 polymer ?
#
loop_
_entity_poly.entity_id
_entity_poly.type
_entity_poly.pdbx_seq_one_letter_code
_entity_poly.pdbx_strand_id
1 'polypeptide(L)'
;GNYKFTAYKEKLISKGANSIPRQISIPTARDRITLRALCECLTEIYPNSRLKLPHTVIDLLKNALNSDLYAEYAKIDLKSFYPSIEHKLIFNAIKNKIRKKEIRQLITSSLIVPTVSGSTGSKGVPNNTRGVPQGLAISNILAEISLSDFDNEINKMHDIWYMRYVDDILILTQKDQATKIASHIIDKLQSLNLNPHPLNEENSKSKVGSLDESFNFLGYHIKNRELLIKHESILRFESSLAKIFTAYRHALLQAKNKHDKERAVAYCQWKLNLRITGCVFEGKRLGWVSYFSQITSTAQLRAVNHTINNLIRRFGLSSEIKPKSLIKTFYELRRGRAETFKYIPNFDNLHISQKREIVSMWIGKENEKKLSNSEIERKFKFKIAKSVKELEEDISGIS
;
A
#
# COMPACT_ATOMS: atom_id res chain seq x y z
N GLY A 1 -0.41 -34.50 11.54
CA GLY A 1 0.50 -34.64 10.39
C GLY A 1 1.52 -33.51 10.36
N ASN A 2 2.78 -33.82 10.12
CA ASN A 2 3.86 -32.83 10.09
C ASN A 2 3.81 -32.04 8.77
N TYR A 3 3.14 -30.90 8.76
CA TYR A 3 3.17 -30.01 7.60
C TYR A 3 4.58 -29.43 7.42
N LYS A 4 5.14 -29.54 6.20
CA LYS A 4 6.44 -28.98 5.85
C LYS A 4 6.25 -27.95 4.74
N PHE A 5 6.70 -26.72 4.98
CA PHE A 5 6.78 -25.69 3.95
C PHE A 5 7.89 -26.03 2.94
N THR A 6 7.69 -25.67 1.70
CA THR A 6 8.72 -25.72 0.66
C THR A 6 9.52 -24.43 0.65
N ALA A 7 10.77 -24.47 0.19
CA ALA A 7 11.58 -23.27 0.00
C ALA A 7 10.82 -22.23 -0.83
N TYR A 8 10.89 -20.97 -0.41
CA TYR A 8 10.21 -19.87 -1.10
C TYR A 8 11.00 -19.46 -2.33
N LYS A 9 10.28 -19.13 -3.41
CA LYS A 9 10.92 -18.58 -4.61
C LYS A 9 11.26 -17.12 -4.40
N GLU A 10 12.49 -16.75 -4.71
CA GLU A 10 12.94 -15.36 -4.68
C GLU A 10 12.32 -14.53 -5.82
N LYS A 11 11.92 -13.31 -5.49
CA LYS A 11 11.64 -12.23 -6.45
C LYS A 11 12.29 -10.95 -5.95
N LEU A 12 13.17 -10.37 -6.75
CA LEU A 12 13.79 -9.09 -6.46
C LEU A 12 12.93 -7.94 -6.99
N ILE A 13 12.68 -6.94 -6.15
CA ILE A 13 11.99 -5.69 -6.52
C ILE A 13 12.97 -4.55 -6.38
N SER A 14 13.23 -3.83 -7.48
CA SER A 14 14.12 -2.66 -7.50
C SER A 14 13.56 -1.54 -6.61
N LYS A 15 14.45 -0.89 -5.87
CA LYS A 15 14.19 0.32 -5.07
C LYS A 15 14.79 1.59 -5.69
N GLY A 16 15.31 1.49 -6.91
CA GLY A 16 16.04 2.54 -7.59
C GLY A 16 17.48 2.15 -7.90
N ALA A 17 18.19 2.98 -8.68
CA ALA A 17 19.52 2.67 -9.20
C ALA A 17 20.58 2.43 -8.11
N ASN A 18 20.47 3.16 -6.99
CA ASN A 18 21.49 3.15 -5.92
C ASN A 18 21.03 2.40 -4.65
N SER A 19 20.05 1.51 -4.77
CA SER A 19 19.50 0.77 -3.61
C SER A 19 19.53 -0.73 -3.85
N ILE A 20 19.86 -1.50 -2.81
CA ILE A 20 19.78 -2.96 -2.84
C ILE A 20 18.33 -3.35 -3.09
N PRO A 21 18.05 -4.22 -4.08
CA PRO A 21 16.70 -4.69 -4.37
C PRO A 21 16.05 -5.34 -3.14
N ARG A 22 14.72 -5.16 -2.99
CA ARG A 22 13.95 -5.84 -1.95
C ARG A 22 13.72 -7.28 -2.36
N GLN A 23 14.14 -8.22 -1.51
CA GLN A 23 13.86 -9.64 -1.69
C GLN A 23 12.44 -9.95 -1.22
N ILE A 24 11.64 -10.56 -2.09
CA ILE A 24 10.29 -11.04 -1.78
C ILE A 24 10.27 -12.56 -1.88
N SER A 25 9.71 -13.19 -0.87
CA SER A 25 9.53 -14.63 -0.76
C SER A 25 8.17 -15.04 -1.32
N ILE A 26 8.16 -15.85 -2.37
CA ILE A 26 6.93 -16.33 -3.01
C ILE A 26 6.70 -17.79 -2.61
N PRO A 27 5.69 -18.09 -1.79
CA PRO A 27 5.33 -19.46 -1.42
C PRO A 27 4.61 -20.17 -2.57
N THR A 28 4.64 -21.52 -2.54
CA THR A 28 3.81 -22.35 -3.44
C THR A 28 2.33 -22.11 -3.20
N ALA A 29 1.45 -22.54 -4.12
CA ALA A 29 0.01 -22.41 -3.95
C ALA A 29 -0.50 -23.07 -2.68
N ARG A 30 -0.02 -24.29 -2.37
CA ARG A 30 -0.34 -25.04 -1.14
C ARG A 30 0.08 -24.26 0.11
N ASP A 31 1.31 -23.78 0.14
CA ASP A 31 1.86 -23.04 1.29
C ASP A 31 1.15 -21.69 1.46
N ARG A 32 0.73 -21.04 0.35
CA ARG A 32 -0.03 -19.79 0.38
C ARG A 32 -1.37 -19.95 1.08
N ILE A 33 -2.08 -21.07 0.85
CA ILE A 33 -3.37 -21.36 1.51
C ILE A 33 -3.13 -21.53 3.02
N THR A 34 -2.13 -22.34 3.41
CA THR A 34 -1.80 -22.55 4.82
C THR A 34 -1.38 -21.25 5.52
N LEU A 35 -0.52 -20.45 4.88
CA LEU A 35 -0.09 -19.16 5.42
C LEU A 35 -1.25 -18.16 5.54
N ARG A 36 -2.22 -18.20 4.62
CA ARG A 36 -3.40 -17.34 4.70
C ARG A 36 -4.31 -17.75 5.87
N ALA A 37 -4.60 -19.03 6.03
CA ALA A 37 -5.37 -19.54 7.17
C ALA A 37 -4.68 -19.21 8.51
N LEU A 38 -3.36 -19.35 8.57
CA LEU A 38 -2.57 -19.00 9.75
C LEU A 38 -2.61 -17.49 10.03
N CYS A 39 -2.58 -16.65 9.00
CA CYS A 39 -2.70 -15.19 9.12
C CYS A 39 -4.07 -14.80 9.71
N GLU A 40 -5.15 -15.40 9.24
CA GLU A 40 -6.50 -15.15 9.75
C GLU A 40 -6.61 -15.56 11.22
N CYS A 41 -6.13 -16.74 11.57
CA CYS A 41 -6.07 -17.21 12.97
C CYS A 41 -5.26 -16.25 13.86
N LEU A 42 -4.08 -15.80 13.42
CA LEU A 42 -3.28 -14.82 14.16
C LEU A 42 -3.99 -13.48 14.32
N THR A 43 -4.69 -13.02 13.28
CA THR A 43 -5.44 -11.76 13.31
C THR A 43 -6.62 -11.81 14.29
N GLU A 44 -7.25 -12.95 14.44
CA GLU A 44 -8.33 -13.16 15.44
C GLU A 44 -7.78 -13.21 16.87
N ILE A 45 -6.64 -13.88 17.08
CA ILE A 45 -5.99 -13.98 18.40
C ILE A 45 -5.39 -12.64 18.84
N TYR A 46 -4.88 -11.85 17.89
CA TYR A 46 -4.19 -10.57 18.11
C TYR A 46 -4.87 -9.42 17.35
N PRO A 47 -6.14 -9.07 17.65
CA PRO A 47 -6.87 -8.04 16.90
C PRO A 47 -6.20 -6.66 16.97
N ASN A 48 -5.51 -6.35 18.08
CA ASN A 48 -4.79 -5.09 18.25
C ASN A 48 -3.50 -4.99 17.42
N SER A 49 -2.94 -6.12 16.99
CA SER A 49 -1.77 -6.18 16.09
C SER A 49 -2.17 -6.19 14.61
N ARG A 50 -3.44 -5.99 14.29
CA ARG A 50 -3.87 -5.80 12.90
C ARG A 50 -3.40 -4.44 12.41
N LEU A 51 -2.64 -4.43 11.31
CA LEU A 51 -2.15 -3.20 10.70
C LEU A 51 -3.32 -2.27 10.34
N LYS A 52 -3.30 -1.05 10.86
CA LYS A 52 -4.30 -0.03 10.54
C LYS A 52 -4.16 0.39 9.08
N LEU A 53 -5.25 0.83 8.48
CA LEU A 53 -5.17 1.38 7.13
C LEU A 53 -4.45 2.73 7.14
N PRO A 54 -3.62 3.05 6.15
CA PRO A 54 -2.85 4.31 6.12
C PRO A 54 -3.70 5.55 6.29
N HIS A 55 -4.87 5.61 5.66
CA HIS A 55 -5.78 6.76 5.79
C HIS A 55 -6.33 6.94 7.21
N THR A 56 -6.53 5.85 7.96
CA THR A 56 -6.92 5.92 9.38
C THR A 56 -5.79 6.47 10.24
N VAL A 57 -4.54 6.04 9.96
CA VAL A 57 -3.35 6.55 10.67
C VAL A 57 -3.18 8.04 10.41
N ILE A 58 -3.34 8.47 9.17
CA ILE A 58 -3.24 9.90 8.80
C ILE A 58 -4.39 10.72 9.37
N ASP A 59 -5.58 10.17 9.50
CA ASP A 59 -6.70 10.86 10.16
C ASP A 59 -6.41 11.09 11.66
N LEU A 60 -5.87 10.10 12.36
CA LEU A 60 -5.40 10.25 13.74
C LEU A 60 -4.28 11.29 13.84
N LEU A 61 -3.31 11.28 12.92
CA LEU A 61 -2.25 12.28 12.86
C LEU A 61 -2.82 13.69 12.66
N LYS A 62 -3.77 13.85 11.74
CA LYS A 62 -4.43 15.13 11.48
C LYS A 62 -5.09 15.70 12.73
N ASN A 63 -5.78 14.86 13.49
CA ASN A 63 -6.41 15.28 14.74
C ASN A 63 -5.36 15.70 15.77
N ALA A 64 -4.24 14.99 15.87
CA ALA A 64 -3.14 15.35 16.75
C ALA A 64 -2.45 16.68 16.34
N LEU A 65 -2.24 16.89 15.03
CA LEU A 65 -1.67 18.14 14.51
C LEU A 65 -2.55 19.36 14.79
N ASN A 66 -3.88 19.17 14.86
CA ASN A 66 -4.85 20.23 15.13
C ASN A 66 -5.09 20.50 16.63
N SER A 67 -4.47 19.72 17.53
CA SER A 67 -4.70 19.81 18.98
C SER A 67 -3.73 20.79 19.58
N ASP A 68 -3.13 21.69 19.24
CA ASP A 68 -2.17 22.65 19.86
C ASP A 68 -1.36 22.09 21.06
N LEU A 69 -1.44 20.80 21.33
CA LEU A 69 -0.72 20.13 22.42
C LEU A 69 0.74 19.86 22.08
N TYR A 70 1.07 19.81 20.80
CA TYR A 70 2.38 19.40 20.33
C TYR A 70 3.06 20.51 19.53
N ALA A 71 4.38 20.63 19.71
CA ALA A 71 5.21 21.63 19.05
C ALA A 71 6.32 21.03 18.17
N GLU A 72 6.71 19.79 18.46
CA GLU A 72 7.83 19.12 17.80
C GLU A 72 7.41 17.72 17.30
N TYR A 73 8.16 17.21 16.34
CA TYR A 73 8.06 15.83 15.89
C TYR A 73 9.40 15.10 16.00
N ALA A 74 9.33 13.79 16.20
CA ALA A 74 10.42 12.87 15.94
C ALA A 74 9.95 11.78 14.99
N LYS A 75 10.66 11.61 13.90
CA LYS A 75 10.47 10.51 12.95
C LYS A 75 11.65 9.55 13.07
N ILE A 76 11.38 8.24 13.24
CA ILE A 76 12.39 7.19 13.34
C ILE A 76 12.08 6.14 12.27
N ASP A 77 13.08 5.78 11.45
CA ASP A 77 13.01 4.76 10.40
C ASP A 77 13.91 3.57 10.77
N LEU A 78 13.44 2.35 10.58
CA LEU A 78 14.17 1.13 10.90
C LEU A 78 14.85 0.55 9.65
N LYS A 79 16.18 0.39 9.70
CA LYS A 79 16.95 -0.27 8.64
C LYS A 79 16.60 -1.75 8.58
N SER A 80 16.24 -2.22 7.39
CA SER A 80 16.02 -3.67 7.13
C SER A 80 15.10 -4.32 8.17
N PHE A 81 13.98 -3.69 8.50
CA PHE A 81 13.09 -4.08 9.61
C PHE A 81 12.74 -5.57 9.60
N TYR A 82 12.10 -6.09 8.55
CA TYR A 82 11.73 -7.51 8.48
C TYR A 82 12.91 -8.48 8.62
N PRO A 83 14.04 -8.29 7.93
CA PRO A 83 15.23 -9.12 8.12
C PRO A 83 15.86 -9.02 9.51
N SER A 84 15.65 -7.93 10.24
CA SER A 84 16.27 -7.73 11.56
C SER A 84 15.46 -8.29 12.74
N ILE A 85 14.20 -8.66 12.54
CA ILE A 85 13.36 -9.21 13.63
C ILE A 85 13.90 -10.58 14.06
N GLU A 86 14.26 -10.71 15.32
CA GLU A 86 14.67 -12.00 15.89
C GLU A 86 13.48 -12.93 16.08
N HIS A 87 13.64 -14.21 15.72
CA HIS A 87 12.60 -15.22 15.95
C HIS A 87 12.23 -15.34 17.43
N LYS A 88 13.22 -15.16 18.34
CA LYS A 88 12.99 -15.17 19.80
C LYS A 88 11.98 -14.10 20.22
N LEU A 89 12.03 -12.90 19.62
CA LEU A 89 11.09 -11.80 19.91
C LEU A 89 9.66 -12.21 19.56
N ILE A 90 9.47 -12.79 18.36
CA ILE A 90 8.17 -13.32 17.92
C ILE A 90 7.66 -14.41 18.88
N PHE A 91 8.51 -15.41 19.22
CA PHE A 91 8.10 -16.51 20.08
C PHE A 91 7.75 -16.05 21.48
N ASN A 92 8.47 -15.08 22.04
CA ASN A 92 8.13 -14.48 23.33
C ASN A 92 6.76 -13.79 23.30
N ALA A 93 6.46 -13.07 22.24
CA ALA A 93 5.19 -12.36 22.09
C ALA A 93 3.98 -13.31 21.90
N ILE A 94 4.18 -14.48 21.25
CA ILE A 94 3.07 -15.41 20.98
C ILE A 94 2.86 -16.48 22.06
N LYS A 95 3.86 -16.78 22.90
CA LYS A 95 3.86 -17.94 23.81
C LYS A 95 2.67 -17.98 24.78
N ASN A 96 2.20 -16.82 25.23
CA ASN A 96 1.13 -16.73 26.22
C ASN A 96 -0.27 -17.00 25.64
N LYS A 97 -0.52 -16.59 24.39
CA LYS A 97 -1.83 -16.73 23.72
C LYS A 97 -1.89 -18.00 22.85
N ILE A 98 -0.79 -18.41 22.23
CA ILE A 98 -0.75 -19.59 21.36
C ILE A 98 -0.13 -20.76 22.15
N ARG A 99 -0.98 -21.56 22.79
CA ARG A 99 -0.55 -22.73 23.60
C ARG A 99 -0.34 -23.99 22.76
N LYS A 100 -1.07 -24.17 21.65
CA LYS A 100 -0.98 -25.36 20.79
C LYS A 100 0.39 -25.45 20.12
N LYS A 101 1.09 -26.54 20.37
CA LYS A 101 2.44 -26.82 19.86
C LYS A 101 2.48 -26.83 18.33
N GLU A 102 1.44 -27.36 17.69
CA GLU A 102 1.33 -27.50 16.24
C GLU A 102 1.28 -26.13 15.55
N ILE A 103 0.55 -25.16 16.12
CA ILE A 103 0.48 -23.80 15.56
C ILE A 103 1.83 -23.11 15.72
N ARG A 104 2.49 -23.24 16.87
CA ARG A 104 3.84 -22.69 17.08
C ARG A 104 4.85 -23.31 16.11
N GLN A 105 4.77 -24.62 15.87
CA GLN A 105 5.63 -25.32 14.90
C GLN A 105 5.38 -24.84 13.47
N LEU A 106 4.12 -24.56 13.08
CA LEU A 106 3.80 -23.97 11.76
C LEU A 106 4.41 -22.59 11.62
N ILE A 107 4.28 -21.73 12.63
CA ILE A 107 4.90 -20.40 12.62
C ILE A 107 6.43 -20.53 12.49
N THR A 108 7.05 -21.36 13.33
CA THR A 108 8.50 -21.58 13.29
C THR A 108 8.96 -22.06 11.91
N SER A 109 8.32 -23.12 11.38
CA SER A 109 8.70 -23.68 10.08
C SER A 109 8.52 -22.68 8.94
N SER A 110 7.52 -21.78 8.99
CA SER A 110 7.35 -20.75 7.99
C SER A 110 8.43 -19.66 8.02
N LEU A 111 9.05 -19.41 9.17
CA LEU A 111 10.12 -18.42 9.33
C LEU A 111 11.49 -18.97 8.94
N ILE A 112 11.77 -20.23 9.28
CA ILE A 112 13.09 -20.84 9.05
C ILE A 112 13.33 -21.29 7.62
N VAL A 113 12.27 -21.53 6.84
CA VAL A 113 12.38 -21.96 5.44
C VAL A 113 13.11 -20.91 4.60
N PRO A 114 14.16 -21.31 3.84
CA PRO A 114 14.93 -20.36 3.05
C PRO A 114 14.18 -19.84 1.83
N THR A 115 14.56 -18.64 1.39
CA THR A 115 14.18 -18.07 0.09
C THR A 115 15.30 -18.32 -0.90
N VAL A 116 14.98 -19.00 -2.00
CA VAL A 116 15.96 -19.44 -2.99
C VAL A 116 15.69 -18.87 -4.37
N SER A 117 16.74 -18.63 -5.15
CA SER A 117 16.56 -18.26 -6.56
C SER A 117 16.02 -19.46 -7.35
N GLY A 118 15.22 -19.19 -8.39
CA GLY A 118 14.60 -20.25 -9.19
C GLY A 118 15.58 -21.19 -9.90
N SER A 119 16.87 -20.80 -10.01
CA SER A 119 17.93 -21.56 -10.68
C SER A 119 18.70 -22.50 -9.75
N THR A 120 18.75 -22.23 -8.44
CA THR A 120 19.65 -22.96 -7.51
C THR A 120 18.96 -24.07 -6.71
N GLY A 121 17.62 -24.16 -6.72
CA GLY A 121 16.92 -25.11 -5.86
C GLY A 121 17.18 -24.89 -4.36
N SER A 122 16.68 -25.79 -3.52
CA SER A 122 16.80 -25.65 -2.06
C SER A 122 17.92 -26.52 -1.44
N LYS A 123 18.58 -27.37 -2.24
CA LYS A 123 19.64 -28.25 -1.71
C LYS A 123 20.86 -27.44 -1.28
N GLY A 124 21.28 -27.63 -0.02
CA GLY A 124 22.46 -26.95 0.54
C GLY A 124 22.24 -25.51 1.01
N VAL A 125 21.04 -24.95 0.88
CA VAL A 125 20.75 -23.62 1.41
C VAL A 125 20.38 -23.73 2.89
N PRO A 126 21.08 -23.01 3.81
CA PRO A 126 20.79 -23.07 5.23
C PRO A 126 19.42 -22.45 5.55
N ASN A 127 18.83 -22.93 6.63
CA ASN A 127 17.62 -22.35 7.18
C ASN A 127 17.85 -20.91 7.69
N ASN A 128 16.82 -20.09 7.62
CA ASN A 128 16.86 -18.76 8.21
C ASN A 128 16.89 -18.87 9.75
N THR A 129 17.85 -18.19 10.36
CA THR A 129 17.98 -18.12 11.83
C THR A 129 17.39 -16.83 12.39
N ARG A 130 17.14 -15.83 11.54
CA ARG A 130 16.63 -14.50 11.87
C ARG A 130 15.76 -13.97 10.72
N GLY A 131 14.93 -13.03 11.04
CA GLY A 131 14.12 -12.29 10.07
C GLY A 131 12.77 -12.92 9.76
N VAL A 132 11.88 -12.10 9.26
CA VAL A 132 10.57 -12.48 8.75
C VAL A 132 10.61 -12.39 7.22
N PRO A 133 10.41 -13.50 6.48
CA PRO A 133 10.43 -13.45 5.03
C PRO A 133 9.38 -12.49 4.48
N GLN A 134 9.78 -11.53 3.65
CA GLN A 134 8.85 -10.55 3.08
C GLN A 134 7.99 -11.15 1.96
N GLY A 135 6.68 -10.87 1.98
CA GLY A 135 5.74 -11.33 0.96
C GLY A 135 4.89 -12.53 1.36
N LEU A 136 5.09 -13.10 2.54
CA LEU A 136 4.17 -14.10 3.09
C LEU A 136 2.94 -13.42 3.70
N ALA A 137 1.80 -14.12 3.68
CA ALA A 137 0.56 -13.59 4.27
C ALA A 137 0.69 -13.25 5.77
N ILE A 138 1.54 -13.98 6.50
CA ILE A 138 1.75 -13.80 7.95
C ILE A 138 2.83 -12.76 8.30
N SER A 139 3.60 -12.25 7.33
CA SER A 139 4.79 -11.43 7.64
C SER A 139 4.44 -10.17 8.41
N ASN A 140 3.42 -9.44 7.96
CA ASN A 140 3.01 -8.21 8.62
C ASN A 140 2.47 -8.46 10.02
N ILE A 141 1.58 -9.44 10.19
CA ILE A 141 0.98 -9.72 11.50
C ILE A 141 2.03 -10.21 12.52
N LEU A 142 3.00 -11.00 12.10
CA LEU A 142 4.09 -11.44 12.98
C LEU A 142 5.01 -10.27 13.37
N ALA A 143 5.32 -9.38 12.45
CA ALA A 143 6.10 -8.18 12.73
C ALA A 143 5.36 -7.25 13.70
N GLU A 144 4.05 -7.05 13.55
CA GLU A 144 3.24 -6.25 14.46
C GLU A 144 3.14 -6.89 15.86
N ILE A 145 2.93 -8.21 15.94
CA ILE A 145 2.90 -8.95 17.21
C ILE A 145 4.24 -8.86 17.93
N SER A 146 5.37 -8.94 17.21
CA SER A 146 6.71 -8.91 17.81
C SER A 146 7.03 -7.63 18.55
N LEU A 147 6.44 -6.50 18.13
CA LEU A 147 6.64 -5.19 18.74
C LEU A 147 5.44 -4.73 19.60
N SER A 148 4.44 -5.59 19.82
CA SER A 148 3.24 -5.19 20.56
C SER A 148 3.52 -4.71 21.99
N ASP A 149 4.46 -5.36 22.70
CA ASP A 149 4.82 -4.97 24.06
C ASP A 149 5.57 -3.64 24.06
N PHE A 150 6.47 -3.44 23.10
CA PHE A 150 7.15 -2.15 22.88
C PHE A 150 6.15 -1.03 22.58
N ASP A 151 5.22 -1.24 21.63
CA ASP A 151 4.20 -0.24 21.31
C ASP A 151 3.32 0.08 22.52
N ASN A 152 2.94 -0.94 23.31
CA ASN A 152 2.14 -0.76 24.52
C ASN A 152 2.89 0.04 25.60
N GLU A 153 4.21 -0.15 25.72
CA GLU A 153 5.03 0.62 26.64
C GLU A 153 5.13 2.08 26.23
N ILE A 154 5.42 2.36 24.95
CA ILE A 154 5.51 3.73 24.45
C ILE A 154 4.16 4.45 24.52
N ASN A 155 3.06 3.77 24.24
CA ASN A 155 1.71 4.36 24.34
C ASN A 155 1.29 4.70 25.79
N LYS A 156 2.00 4.22 26.81
CA LYS A 156 1.77 4.62 28.21
C LYS A 156 2.52 5.88 28.62
N MET A 157 3.43 6.36 27.78
CA MET A 157 4.12 7.63 28.05
C MET A 157 3.11 8.77 27.96
N HIS A 158 3.19 9.70 28.93
CA HIS A 158 2.35 10.89 28.95
C HIS A 158 2.90 11.96 28.01
N ASP A 159 2.06 12.86 27.59
CA ASP A 159 2.39 14.07 26.82
C ASP A 159 3.04 13.83 25.45
N ILE A 160 2.83 12.64 24.87
CA ILE A 160 3.22 12.33 23.51
C ILE A 160 2.06 11.80 22.70
N TRP A 161 2.10 12.00 21.40
CA TRP A 161 1.33 11.22 20.43
C TRP A 161 2.31 10.29 19.72
N TYR A 162 2.03 9.00 19.72
CA TYR A 162 2.87 7.96 19.15
C TYR A 162 2.13 7.15 18.10
N MET A 163 2.76 6.89 16.98
CA MET A 163 2.26 6.00 15.96
C MET A 163 3.41 5.29 15.25
N ARG A 164 3.35 3.97 15.23
CA ARG A 164 4.21 3.12 14.37
C ARG A 164 3.38 2.55 13.22
N TYR A 165 3.93 2.59 12.04
CA TYR A 165 3.40 1.94 10.86
C TYR A 165 4.51 1.10 10.22
N VAL A 166 4.55 -0.20 10.52
CA VAL A 166 5.60 -1.15 10.13
C VAL A 166 6.97 -0.69 10.67
N ASP A 167 7.81 -0.12 9.80
CA ASP A 167 9.16 0.39 10.09
C ASP A 167 9.22 1.91 10.31
N ASP A 168 8.17 2.63 9.94
CA ASP A 168 8.05 4.07 10.14
C ASP A 168 7.41 4.40 11.51
N ILE A 169 8.13 5.14 12.35
CA ILE A 169 7.65 5.62 13.66
C ILE A 169 7.55 7.14 13.62
N LEU A 170 6.43 7.68 14.06
CA LEU A 170 6.22 9.12 14.23
C LEU A 170 5.75 9.41 15.65
N ILE A 171 6.39 10.38 16.26
CA ILE A 171 6.08 10.88 17.60
C ILE A 171 5.84 12.38 17.50
N LEU A 172 4.80 12.90 18.15
CA LEU A 172 4.63 14.33 18.39
C LEU A 172 4.79 14.59 19.88
N THR A 173 5.47 15.69 20.23
CA THR A 173 5.83 16.03 21.60
C THR A 173 5.62 17.50 21.87
N GLN A 174 5.64 17.85 23.15
CA GLN A 174 5.79 19.24 23.58
C GLN A 174 7.17 19.77 23.18
N LYS A 175 7.33 21.08 23.25
CA LYS A 175 8.60 21.78 22.95
C LYS A 175 9.76 21.23 23.79
N ASP A 176 10.94 21.14 23.18
CA ASP A 176 12.22 20.72 23.80
C ASP A 176 12.23 19.25 24.31
N GLN A 177 11.29 18.40 23.90
CA GLN A 177 11.19 16.99 24.35
C GLN A 177 11.52 15.97 23.25
N ALA A 178 11.42 16.35 21.98
CA ALA A 178 11.47 15.40 20.86
C ALA A 178 12.79 14.62 20.81
N THR A 179 13.93 15.27 20.98
CA THR A 179 15.25 14.62 20.94
C THR A 179 15.41 13.61 22.07
N LYS A 180 15.03 13.96 23.29
CA LYS A 180 15.13 13.07 24.47
C LYS A 180 14.25 11.83 24.30
N ILE A 181 13.00 12.03 23.88
CA ILE A 181 12.05 10.93 23.68
C ILE A 181 12.49 10.04 22.50
N ALA A 182 12.96 10.64 21.40
CA ALA A 182 13.47 9.87 20.26
C ALA A 182 14.69 9.03 20.63
N SER A 183 15.65 9.57 21.39
CA SER A 183 16.81 8.82 21.87
C SER A 183 16.39 7.65 22.74
N HIS A 184 15.49 7.86 23.69
CA HIS A 184 14.95 6.78 24.53
C HIS A 184 14.29 5.65 23.72
N ILE A 185 13.51 6.00 22.69
CA ILE A 185 12.87 5.03 21.82
C ILE A 185 13.91 4.28 20.97
N ILE A 186 14.94 4.97 20.48
CA ILE A 186 16.05 4.37 19.74
C ILE A 186 16.79 3.35 20.59
N ASP A 187 17.15 3.71 21.84
CA ASP A 187 17.84 2.81 22.77
C ASP A 187 17.01 1.55 23.04
N LYS A 188 15.69 1.68 23.22
CA LYS A 188 14.78 0.55 23.36
C LYS A 188 14.74 -0.33 22.11
N LEU A 189 14.65 0.24 20.91
CA LEU A 189 14.67 -0.50 19.65
C LEU A 189 15.99 -1.26 19.47
N GLN A 190 17.12 -0.63 19.83
CA GLN A 190 18.44 -1.27 19.81
C GLN A 190 18.53 -2.43 20.83
N SER A 191 17.93 -2.29 22.01
CA SER A 191 17.87 -3.39 23.00
C SER A 191 17.08 -4.61 22.49
N LEU A 192 16.17 -4.40 21.50
CA LEU A 192 15.47 -5.45 20.77
C LEU A 192 16.24 -5.96 19.53
N ASN A 193 17.51 -5.57 19.38
CA ASN A 193 18.36 -5.86 18.24
C ASN A 193 17.80 -5.37 16.89
N LEU A 194 16.99 -4.29 16.91
CA LEU A 194 16.56 -3.58 15.71
C LEU A 194 17.54 -2.43 15.39
N ASN A 195 17.57 -2.02 14.14
CA ASN A 195 18.54 -1.06 13.64
C ASN A 195 17.86 0.26 13.24
N PRO A 196 17.54 1.19 14.16
CA PRO A 196 17.05 2.51 13.80
C PRO A 196 18.13 3.33 13.08
N HIS A 197 17.72 4.18 12.15
CA HIS A 197 18.60 5.19 11.58
C HIS A 197 18.99 6.21 12.67
N PRO A 198 20.24 6.71 12.69
CA PRO A 198 20.66 7.73 13.66
C PRO A 198 19.86 9.03 13.46
N LEU A 199 19.70 9.81 14.54
CA LEU A 199 18.96 11.07 14.49
C LEU A 199 19.78 12.17 13.81
N ASN A 200 19.14 12.91 12.91
CA ASN A 200 19.66 14.16 12.31
C ASN A 200 21.03 14.05 11.63
N GLU A 201 21.52 12.86 11.32
CA GLU A 201 22.74 12.71 10.53
C GLU A 201 22.46 12.96 9.04
N GLU A 202 23.49 13.33 8.30
CA GLU A 202 23.41 13.54 6.87
C GLU A 202 22.92 12.26 6.17
N ASN A 203 21.91 12.40 5.31
CA ASN A 203 21.21 11.27 4.64
C ASN A 203 20.46 10.29 5.56
N SER A 204 20.32 10.60 6.85
CA SER A 204 19.48 9.82 7.74
C SER A 204 18.00 10.01 7.43
N LYS A 205 17.25 8.93 7.58
CA LYS A 205 15.79 8.96 7.50
C LYS A 205 15.11 9.26 8.84
N SER A 206 15.87 9.20 9.95
CA SER A 206 15.38 9.58 11.28
C SER A 206 15.69 11.05 11.53
N LYS A 207 14.66 11.82 11.89
CA LYS A 207 14.75 13.28 12.07
C LYS A 207 13.90 13.75 13.24
N VAL A 208 14.39 14.80 13.89
CA VAL A 208 13.66 15.58 14.89
C VAL A 208 13.56 17.00 14.37
N GLY A 209 12.44 17.66 14.59
CA GLY A 209 12.25 19.05 14.19
C GLY A 209 10.97 19.67 14.77
N SER A 210 10.79 20.95 14.51
CA SER A 210 9.56 21.67 14.85
C SER A 210 8.42 21.26 13.91
N LEU A 211 7.17 21.28 14.39
CA LEU A 211 5.99 21.12 13.55
C LEU A 211 5.78 22.25 12.54
N ASP A 212 6.51 23.36 12.68
CA ASP A 212 6.55 24.43 11.68
C ASP A 212 7.46 24.07 10.49
N GLU A 213 8.36 23.09 10.68
CA GLU A 213 9.17 22.52 9.62
C GLU A 213 8.39 21.47 8.83
N SER A 214 8.93 21.07 7.68
CA SER A 214 8.29 20.05 6.86
C SER A 214 8.89 18.66 7.10
N PHE A 215 8.03 17.65 7.16
CA PHE A 215 8.43 16.26 7.18
C PHE A 215 7.47 15.38 6.35
N ASN A 216 7.89 14.15 6.08
CA ASN A 216 7.07 13.20 5.31
C ASN A 216 6.68 12.01 6.19
N PHE A 217 5.42 11.57 6.08
CA PHE A 217 4.94 10.36 6.75
C PHE A 217 3.87 9.68 5.88
N LEU A 218 4.02 8.38 5.64
CA LEU A 218 3.09 7.55 4.83
C LEU A 218 2.67 8.21 3.50
N GLY A 219 3.64 8.77 2.78
CA GLY A 219 3.40 9.43 1.49
C GLY A 219 2.78 10.82 1.54
N TYR A 220 2.42 11.29 2.71
CA TYR A 220 2.03 12.68 2.93
C TYR A 220 3.25 13.54 3.21
N HIS A 221 3.19 14.77 2.76
CA HIS A 221 4.11 15.85 3.10
C HIS A 221 3.40 16.77 4.09
N ILE A 222 3.88 16.83 5.31
CA ILE A 222 3.34 17.65 6.37
C ILE A 222 4.16 18.95 6.40
N LYS A 223 3.52 20.10 6.32
CA LYS A 223 4.14 21.42 6.38
C LYS A 223 3.19 22.38 7.06
N ASN A 224 3.67 23.10 8.09
CA ASN A 224 2.84 24.02 8.86
C ASN A 224 1.53 23.36 9.33
N ARG A 225 1.61 22.12 9.81
CA ARG A 225 0.44 21.28 10.18
C ARG A 225 -0.53 20.94 9.04
N GLU A 226 -0.27 21.37 7.80
CA GLU A 226 -1.06 20.99 6.64
C GLU A 226 -0.61 19.63 6.08
N LEU A 227 -1.59 18.83 5.67
CA LEU A 227 -1.38 17.54 5.02
C LEU A 227 -1.44 17.72 3.49
N LEU A 228 -0.31 17.55 2.84
CA LEU A 228 -0.14 17.63 1.39
C LEU A 228 0.29 16.26 0.84
N ILE A 229 0.22 16.08 -0.46
CA ILE A 229 0.74 14.88 -1.12
C ILE A 229 2.23 15.07 -1.38
N LYS A 230 3.03 14.07 -1.05
CA LYS A 230 4.45 14.05 -1.32
C LYS A 230 4.72 14.17 -2.84
N HIS A 231 5.66 15.03 -3.23
CA HIS A 231 5.92 15.35 -4.64
C HIS A 231 6.20 14.12 -5.51
N GLU A 232 6.98 13.17 -5.01
CA GLU A 232 7.29 11.93 -5.74
C GLU A 232 6.05 11.06 -5.99
N SER A 233 5.03 11.14 -5.12
CA SER A 233 3.76 10.45 -5.34
C SER A 233 2.96 11.10 -6.47
N ILE A 234 3.01 12.44 -6.59
CA ILE A 234 2.39 13.17 -7.69
C ILE A 234 3.07 12.78 -9.00
N LEU A 235 4.40 12.85 -9.07
CA LEU A 235 5.16 12.50 -10.29
C LEU A 235 4.91 11.05 -10.74
N ARG A 236 4.81 10.13 -9.79
CA ARG A 236 4.47 8.72 -10.09
C ARG A 236 3.07 8.59 -10.69
N PHE A 237 2.10 9.29 -10.09
CA PHE A 237 0.73 9.29 -10.58
C PHE A 237 0.64 9.90 -11.99
N GLU A 238 1.28 11.05 -12.24
CA GLU A 238 1.34 11.68 -13.57
C GLU A 238 2.04 10.76 -14.60
N SER A 239 3.11 10.08 -14.21
CA SER A 239 3.75 9.07 -15.06
C SER A 239 2.80 7.92 -15.41
N SER A 240 1.99 7.47 -14.46
CA SER A 240 0.99 6.43 -14.69
C SER A 240 -0.13 6.89 -15.64
N LEU A 241 -0.53 8.16 -15.56
CA LEU A 241 -1.46 8.75 -16.52
C LEU A 241 -0.85 8.80 -17.93
N ALA A 242 0.40 9.25 -18.08
CA ALA A 242 1.09 9.29 -19.35
C ALA A 242 1.17 7.91 -20.02
N LYS A 243 1.37 6.84 -19.25
CA LYS A 243 1.35 5.45 -19.75
C LYS A 243 0.01 5.07 -20.40
N ILE A 244 -1.12 5.59 -19.91
CA ILE A 244 -2.44 5.32 -20.49
C ILE A 244 -2.51 5.91 -21.91
N PHE A 245 -2.05 7.13 -22.09
CA PHE A 245 -2.05 7.79 -23.40
C PHE A 245 -1.04 7.17 -24.37
N THR A 246 0.12 6.72 -23.86
CA THR A 246 1.09 5.97 -24.67
C THR A 246 0.47 4.65 -25.16
N ALA A 247 -0.22 3.91 -24.28
CA ALA A 247 -0.91 2.68 -24.65
C ALA A 247 -2.04 2.94 -25.69
N TYR A 248 -2.76 4.05 -25.56
CA TYR A 248 -3.75 4.50 -26.55
C TYR A 248 -3.08 4.74 -27.91
N ARG A 249 -1.96 5.46 -27.98
CA ARG A 249 -1.23 5.70 -29.24
C ARG A 249 -0.80 4.39 -29.88
N HIS A 250 -0.29 3.42 -29.14
CA HIS A 250 0.04 2.10 -29.67
C HIS A 250 -1.19 1.37 -30.21
N ALA A 251 -2.33 1.44 -29.51
CA ALA A 251 -3.56 0.83 -29.97
C ALA A 251 -4.06 1.47 -31.28
N LEU A 252 -3.91 2.79 -31.44
CA LEU A 252 -4.24 3.48 -32.71
C LEU A 252 -3.36 3.03 -33.87
N LEU A 253 -2.06 2.85 -33.66
CA LEU A 253 -1.14 2.38 -34.70
C LEU A 253 -1.47 0.95 -35.16
N GLN A 254 -2.09 0.14 -34.31
CA GLN A 254 -2.51 -1.24 -34.61
C GLN A 254 -3.95 -1.32 -35.13
N ALA A 255 -4.71 -0.22 -35.07
CA ALA A 255 -6.11 -0.19 -35.48
C ALA A 255 -6.26 -0.36 -37.00
N LYS A 256 -7.01 -1.38 -37.45
CA LYS A 256 -7.22 -1.73 -38.85
C LYS A 256 -8.44 -1.04 -39.44
N ASN A 257 -9.40 -0.65 -38.60
CA ASN A 257 -10.68 -0.09 -39.02
C ASN A 257 -11.20 0.96 -38.04
N LYS A 258 -12.32 1.60 -38.36
CA LYS A 258 -12.94 2.65 -37.53
C LYS A 258 -13.37 2.10 -36.15
N HIS A 259 -13.88 0.89 -36.06
CA HIS A 259 -14.31 0.28 -34.80
C HIS A 259 -13.14 0.00 -33.84
N ASP A 260 -11.96 -0.34 -34.37
CA ASP A 260 -10.74 -0.49 -33.55
C ASP A 260 -10.32 0.86 -32.96
N LYS A 261 -10.42 1.95 -33.73
CA LYS A 261 -10.13 3.29 -33.23
C LYS A 261 -11.11 3.74 -32.13
N GLU A 262 -12.40 3.57 -32.36
CA GLU A 262 -13.46 3.86 -31.39
C GLU A 262 -13.26 3.08 -30.08
N ARG A 263 -12.90 1.79 -30.19
CA ARG A 263 -12.58 0.95 -29.04
C ARG A 263 -11.35 1.45 -28.29
N ALA A 264 -10.30 1.87 -29.00
CA ALA A 264 -9.10 2.43 -28.37
C ALA A 264 -9.41 3.69 -27.55
N VAL A 265 -10.24 4.59 -28.07
CA VAL A 265 -10.71 5.79 -27.36
C VAL A 265 -11.54 5.42 -26.14
N ALA A 266 -12.54 4.53 -26.29
CA ALA A 266 -13.40 4.10 -25.19
C ALA A 266 -12.60 3.44 -24.05
N TYR A 267 -11.63 2.60 -24.40
CA TYR A 267 -10.74 1.96 -23.45
C TYR A 267 -9.82 2.97 -22.75
N CYS A 268 -9.27 3.94 -23.48
CA CYS A 268 -8.46 5.02 -22.93
C CYS A 268 -9.26 5.85 -21.92
N GLN A 269 -10.48 6.27 -22.28
CA GLN A 269 -11.38 7.01 -21.38
C GLN A 269 -11.73 6.22 -20.13
N TRP A 270 -12.04 4.92 -20.28
CA TRP A 270 -12.35 4.05 -19.15
C TRP A 270 -11.17 3.92 -18.20
N LYS A 271 -9.97 3.63 -18.74
CA LYS A 271 -8.73 3.53 -17.94
C LYS A 271 -8.39 4.84 -17.22
N LEU A 272 -8.49 5.97 -17.93
CA LEU A 272 -8.24 7.30 -17.38
C LEU A 272 -9.21 7.60 -16.23
N ASN A 273 -10.50 7.40 -16.45
CA ASN A 273 -11.51 7.66 -15.44
C ASN A 273 -11.34 6.75 -14.21
N LEU A 274 -11.00 5.47 -14.41
CA LEU A 274 -10.71 4.54 -13.32
C LEU A 274 -9.48 4.99 -12.52
N ARG A 275 -8.44 5.50 -13.19
CA ARG A 275 -7.24 6.02 -12.52
C ARG A 275 -7.56 7.28 -11.69
N ILE A 276 -8.42 8.16 -12.20
CA ILE A 276 -8.85 9.40 -11.53
C ILE A 276 -9.74 9.10 -10.31
N THR A 277 -10.73 8.23 -10.48
CA THR A 277 -11.72 8.00 -9.42
C THR A 277 -11.34 6.89 -8.45
N GLY A 278 -10.47 5.97 -8.86
CA GLY A 278 -10.40 4.69 -8.20
C GLY A 278 -11.73 3.93 -8.35
N CYS A 279 -11.97 2.99 -7.45
CA CYS A 279 -13.19 2.16 -7.44
C CYS A 279 -13.44 1.59 -6.05
N VAL A 280 -14.63 0.98 -5.90
CA VAL A 280 -14.91 0.01 -4.84
C VAL A 280 -14.83 -1.38 -5.44
N PHE A 281 -14.02 -2.27 -4.85
CA PHE A 281 -13.87 -3.66 -5.27
C PHE A 281 -13.51 -4.53 -4.07
N GLU A 282 -14.21 -5.66 -3.92
CA GLU A 282 -14.11 -6.57 -2.76
C GLU A 282 -14.26 -5.83 -1.41
N GLY A 283 -15.26 -4.94 -1.35
CA GLY A 283 -15.56 -4.12 -0.16
C GLY A 283 -14.55 -3.04 0.17
N LYS A 284 -13.51 -2.86 -0.65
CA LYS A 284 -12.42 -1.89 -0.39
C LYS A 284 -12.52 -0.68 -1.32
N ARG A 285 -12.24 0.50 -0.77
CA ARG A 285 -12.04 1.73 -1.55
C ARG A 285 -10.60 1.78 -2.04
N LEU A 286 -10.40 1.77 -3.34
CA LEU A 286 -9.10 1.65 -3.99
C LEU A 286 -8.86 2.85 -4.91
N GLY A 287 -7.62 3.31 -4.97
CA GLY A 287 -7.20 4.39 -5.86
C GLY A 287 -6.41 5.48 -5.14
N TRP A 288 -5.69 6.27 -5.94
CA TRP A 288 -4.75 7.28 -5.46
C TRP A 288 -5.44 8.38 -4.63
N VAL A 289 -6.57 8.93 -5.08
CA VAL A 289 -7.33 9.94 -4.32
C VAL A 289 -7.91 9.35 -3.03
N SER A 290 -8.29 8.05 -3.04
CA SER A 290 -8.78 7.37 -1.84
C SER A 290 -7.69 7.27 -0.77
N TYR A 291 -6.44 6.97 -1.18
CA TYR A 291 -5.29 6.95 -0.29
C TYR A 291 -5.02 8.35 0.30
N PHE A 292 -5.06 9.39 -0.54
CA PHE A 292 -4.80 10.78 -0.15
C PHE A 292 -6.06 11.56 0.25
N SER A 293 -7.08 10.87 0.77
CA SER A 293 -8.35 11.51 1.17
C SER A 293 -8.25 12.48 2.37
N GLN A 294 -7.14 12.46 3.11
CA GLN A 294 -6.92 13.29 4.29
C GLN A 294 -6.18 14.61 4.02
N ILE A 295 -5.81 14.91 2.76
CA ILE A 295 -5.18 16.20 2.43
C ILE A 295 -6.03 17.39 2.87
N THR A 296 -5.38 18.47 3.26
CA THR A 296 -6.05 19.71 3.73
C THR A 296 -6.27 20.70 2.61
N SER A 297 -5.49 20.61 1.52
CA SER A 297 -5.60 21.50 0.34
C SER A 297 -5.82 20.71 -0.94
N THR A 298 -6.72 21.19 -1.81
CA THR A 298 -6.97 20.60 -3.14
C THR A 298 -6.12 21.22 -4.26
N ALA A 299 -5.20 22.13 -3.92
CA ALA A 299 -4.37 22.81 -4.93
C ALA A 299 -3.57 21.83 -5.81
N GLN A 300 -2.97 20.79 -5.18
CA GLN A 300 -2.23 19.75 -5.89
C GLN A 300 -3.15 18.93 -6.82
N LEU A 301 -4.38 18.63 -6.40
CA LEU A 301 -5.36 17.94 -7.27
C LEU A 301 -5.77 18.80 -8.48
N ARG A 302 -5.84 20.12 -8.32
CA ARG A 302 -6.09 21.06 -9.44
C ARG A 302 -4.96 21.01 -10.44
N ALA A 303 -3.72 21.07 -9.97
CA ALA A 303 -2.53 20.96 -10.82
C ALA A 303 -2.52 19.66 -11.64
N VAL A 304 -2.79 18.52 -11.01
CA VAL A 304 -2.86 17.24 -11.70
C VAL A 304 -4.04 17.17 -12.68
N ASN A 305 -5.21 17.76 -12.36
CA ASN A 305 -6.31 17.88 -13.31
C ASN A 305 -5.89 18.70 -14.56
N HIS A 306 -5.08 19.75 -14.38
CA HIS A 306 -4.53 20.50 -15.49
C HIS A 306 -3.59 19.64 -16.35
N THR A 307 -2.71 18.87 -15.73
CA THR A 307 -1.84 17.89 -16.42
C THR A 307 -2.68 16.88 -17.25
N ILE A 308 -3.77 16.37 -16.70
CA ILE A 308 -4.69 15.45 -17.43
C ILE A 308 -5.25 16.14 -18.68
N ASN A 309 -5.74 17.35 -18.55
CA ASN A 309 -6.29 18.12 -19.69
C ASN A 309 -5.23 18.43 -20.75
N ASN A 310 -3.99 18.70 -20.33
CA ASN A 310 -2.86 18.90 -21.23
C ASN A 310 -2.51 17.62 -22.00
N LEU A 311 -2.52 16.46 -21.33
CA LEU A 311 -2.32 15.17 -21.99
C LEU A 311 -3.42 14.88 -23.00
N ILE A 312 -4.69 15.10 -22.67
CA ILE A 312 -5.84 14.93 -23.58
C ILE A 312 -5.64 15.80 -24.83
N ARG A 313 -5.28 17.07 -24.67
CA ARG A 313 -5.01 17.98 -25.80
C ARG A 313 -3.84 17.51 -26.64
N ARG A 314 -2.72 17.13 -26.00
CA ARG A 314 -1.50 16.65 -26.68
C ARG A 314 -1.75 15.41 -27.54
N PHE A 315 -2.67 14.55 -27.13
CA PHE A 315 -3.03 13.34 -27.87
C PHE A 315 -4.23 13.52 -28.81
N GLY A 316 -4.74 14.75 -28.98
CA GLY A 316 -5.82 15.06 -29.91
C GLY A 316 -7.20 14.53 -29.51
N LEU A 317 -7.42 14.27 -28.22
CA LEU A 317 -8.61 13.61 -27.68
C LEU A 317 -9.64 14.56 -27.05
N SER A 318 -9.49 15.88 -27.24
CA SER A 318 -10.33 16.89 -26.57
C SER A 318 -11.81 16.81 -26.91
N SER A 319 -12.17 16.37 -28.11
CA SER A 319 -13.55 16.15 -28.55
C SER A 319 -14.12 14.80 -28.16
N GLU A 320 -13.26 13.82 -27.91
CA GLU A 320 -13.63 12.41 -27.75
C GLU A 320 -13.68 11.96 -26.29
N ILE A 321 -12.80 12.50 -25.43
CA ILE A 321 -12.69 12.12 -24.04
C ILE A 321 -13.12 13.24 -23.10
N LYS A 322 -14.06 12.93 -22.21
CA LYS A 322 -14.45 13.77 -21.08
C LYS A 322 -13.92 13.17 -19.78
N PRO A 323 -12.79 13.68 -19.24
CA PRO A 323 -12.20 13.12 -18.04
C PRO A 323 -13.07 13.44 -16.82
N LYS A 324 -13.09 12.50 -15.87
CA LYS A 324 -13.55 12.78 -14.51
C LYS A 324 -12.56 13.71 -13.80
N SER A 325 -12.97 14.27 -12.65
CA SER A 325 -12.16 15.22 -11.89
C SER A 325 -11.66 14.61 -10.60
N LEU A 326 -10.37 14.74 -10.29
CA LEU A 326 -9.77 14.36 -9.01
C LEU A 326 -10.41 15.14 -7.84
N ILE A 327 -10.70 16.42 -8.02
CA ILE A 327 -11.34 17.25 -7.00
C ILE A 327 -12.75 16.73 -6.68
N LYS A 328 -13.54 16.43 -7.72
CA LYS A 328 -14.89 15.87 -7.52
C LYS A 328 -14.81 14.50 -6.84
N THR A 329 -13.85 13.67 -7.22
CA THR A 329 -13.58 12.37 -6.55
C THR A 329 -13.25 12.57 -5.06
N PHE A 330 -12.39 13.54 -4.75
CA PHE A 330 -12.01 13.84 -3.36
C PHE A 330 -13.22 14.26 -2.51
N TYR A 331 -14.07 15.13 -3.01
CA TYR A 331 -15.28 15.54 -2.28
C TYR A 331 -16.30 14.41 -2.17
N GLU A 332 -16.44 13.58 -3.19
CA GLU A 332 -17.32 12.39 -3.16
C GLU A 332 -16.88 11.41 -2.07
N LEU A 333 -15.57 11.14 -1.96
CA LEU A 333 -15.00 10.27 -0.92
C LEU A 333 -15.25 10.79 0.51
N ARG A 334 -15.26 12.12 0.69
CA ARG A 334 -15.47 12.74 2.00
C ARG A 334 -16.95 12.85 2.41
N ARG A 335 -17.86 12.93 1.43
CA ARG A 335 -19.29 13.14 1.67
C ARG A 335 -20.07 11.84 1.81
N GLY A 336 -19.63 10.78 1.17
CA GLY A 336 -20.42 9.57 0.99
C GLY A 336 -19.84 8.31 1.64
N ARG A 337 -20.74 7.35 1.89
CA ARG A 337 -20.38 5.94 2.14
C ARG A 337 -20.15 5.25 0.78
N ALA A 338 -19.32 4.21 0.75
CA ALA A 338 -19.00 3.49 -0.48
C ALA A 338 -20.23 3.00 -1.27
N GLU A 339 -21.30 2.67 -0.55
CA GLU A 339 -22.56 2.18 -1.11
C GLU A 339 -23.36 3.28 -1.85
N THR A 340 -23.14 4.56 -1.50
CA THR A 340 -23.86 5.70 -2.07
C THR A 340 -23.09 6.41 -3.19
N PHE A 341 -21.89 5.96 -3.55
CA PHE A 341 -21.12 6.59 -4.60
C PHE A 341 -21.77 6.45 -5.97
N LYS A 342 -22.09 7.60 -6.58
CA LYS A 342 -22.57 7.68 -7.98
C LYS A 342 -21.43 8.01 -8.95
N TYR A 343 -20.42 8.72 -8.48
CA TYR A 343 -19.30 9.20 -9.30
C TYR A 343 -18.15 8.21 -9.36
N ILE A 344 -17.89 7.51 -8.27
CA ILE A 344 -16.86 6.48 -8.14
C ILE A 344 -17.51 5.12 -8.46
N PRO A 345 -16.97 4.33 -9.41
CA PRO A 345 -17.56 3.04 -9.75
C PRO A 345 -17.46 2.05 -8.58
N ASN A 346 -18.58 1.42 -8.26
CA ASN A 346 -18.62 0.29 -7.33
C ASN A 346 -18.81 -1.00 -8.15
N PHE A 347 -17.73 -1.78 -8.28
CA PHE A 347 -17.72 -2.98 -9.09
C PHE A 347 -18.36 -4.20 -8.41
N ASP A 348 -18.58 -4.12 -7.09
CA ASP A 348 -19.19 -5.21 -6.34
C ASP A 348 -20.70 -5.30 -6.59
N ASN A 349 -21.35 -4.17 -6.87
CA ASN A 349 -22.80 -4.05 -6.98
C ASN A 349 -23.31 -3.95 -8.43
N LEU A 350 -22.48 -4.29 -9.43
CA LEU A 350 -22.88 -4.20 -10.83
C LEU A 350 -23.73 -5.40 -11.26
N HIS A 351 -24.86 -5.12 -11.92
CA HIS A 351 -25.65 -6.12 -12.61
C HIS A 351 -24.90 -6.64 -13.86
N ILE A 352 -25.31 -7.82 -14.35
CA ILE A 352 -24.69 -8.44 -15.51
C ILE A 352 -24.74 -7.57 -16.77
N SER A 353 -25.82 -6.80 -16.98
CA SER A 353 -25.96 -5.85 -18.08
C SER A 353 -24.90 -4.76 -18.06
N GLN A 354 -24.62 -4.21 -16.88
CA GLN A 354 -23.58 -3.19 -16.69
C GLN A 354 -22.18 -3.78 -16.88
N LYS A 355 -21.95 -5.03 -16.41
CA LYS A 355 -20.69 -5.74 -16.66
C LYS A 355 -20.48 -5.98 -18.15
N ARG A 356 -21.53 -6.33 -18.90
CA ARG A 356 -21.52 -6.49 -20.36
C ARG A 356 -21.14 -5.18 -21.06
N GLU A 357 -21.74 -4.08 -20.66
CA GLU A 357 -21.41 -2.74 -21.19
C GLU A 357 -19.92 -2.42 -21.02
N ILE A 358 -19.37 -2.62 -19.83
CA ILE A 358 -17.95 -2.39 -19.54
C ILE A 358 -17.07 -3.35 -20.35
N VAL A 359 -17.41 -4.63 -20.44
CA VAL A 359 -16.66 -5.61 -21.23
C VAL A 359 -16.70 -5.27 -22.72
N SER A 360 -17.84 -4.77 -23.24
CA SER A 360 -17.95 -4.34 -24.63
C SER A 360 -16.98 -3.22 -24.99
N MET A 361 -16.66 -2.32 -24.05
CA MET A 361 -15.62 -1.28 -24.26
C MET A 361 -14.22 -1.88 -24.44
N TRP A 362 -13.97 -3.06 -23.88
CA TRP A 362 -12.65 -3.71 -23.96
C TRP A 362 -12.45 -4.59 -25.18
N ILE A 363 -13.50 -5.32 -25.58
CA ILE A 363 -13.39 -6.34 -26.63
C ILE A 363 -14.23 -6.03 -27.89
N GLY A 364 -15.05 -4.98 -27.85
CA GLY A 364 -16.00 -4.61 -28.90
C GLY A 364 -17.36 -5.30 -28.72
N LYS A 365 -18.43 -4.63 -29.19
CA LYS A 365 -19.81 -5.08 -29.04
C LYS A 365 -20.09 -6.43 -29.72
N GLU A 366 -19.49 -6.67 -30.90
CA GLU A 366 -19.68 -7.93 -31.62
C GLU A 366 -19.10 -9.15 -30.89
N ASN A 367 -17.91 -8.98 -30.30
CA ASN A 367 -17.27 -10.03 -29.51
C ASN A 367 -17.97 -10.26 -28.16
N GLU A 368 -18.49 -9.18 -27.55
CA GLU A 368 -19.27 -9.28 -26.32
C GLU A 368 -20.54 -10.10 -26.49
N LYS A 369 -21.30 -9.87 -27.59
CA LYS A 369 -22.53 -10.61 -27.88
C LYS A 369 -22.34 -12.13 -27.99
N LYS A 370 -21.15 -12.58 -28.35
CA LYS A 370 -20.80 -14.02 -28.47
C LYS A 370 -20.54 -14.69 -27.12
N LEU A 371 -20.43 -13.92 -26.03
CA LEU A 371 -20.07 -14.44 -24.72
C LEU A 371 -21.30 -14.74 -23.85
N SER A 372 -21.28 -15.87 -23.16
CA SER A 372 -22.22 -16.21 -22.10
C SER A 372 -22.05 -15.28 -20.86
N ASN A 373 -23.07 -15.27 -20.01
CA ASN A 373 -23.01 -14.47 -18.78
C ASN A 373 -21.83 -14.89 -17.87
N SER A 374 -21.54 -16.19 -17.77
CA SER A 374 -20.43 -16.71 -16.97
C SER A 374 -19.06 -16.29 -17.53
N GLU A 375 -18.91 -16.24 -18.86
CA GLU A 375 -17.67 -15.76 -19.49
C GLU A 375 -17.48 -14.26 -19.31
N ILE A 376 -18.57 -13.48 -19.38
CA ILE A 376 -18.55 -12.05 -19.06
C ILE A 376 -18.09 -11.82 -17.62
N GLU A 377 -18.65 -12.53 -16.65
CA GLU A 377 -18.26 -12.39 -15.25
C GLU A 377 -16.79 -12.74 -15.02
N ARG A 378 -16.32 -13.84 -15.61
CA ARG A 378 -14.91 -14.25 -15.51
C ARG A 378 -13.96 -13.21 -16.12
N LYS A 379 -14.26 -12.72 -17.35
CA LYS A 379 -13.46 -11.68 -18.02
C LYS A 379 -13.49 -10.37 -17.24
N PHE A 380 -14.67 -9.97 -16.76
CA PHE A 380 -14.85 -8.77 -15.96
C PHE A 380 -13.99 -8.83 -14.68
N LYS A 381 -14.18 -9.87 -13.86
CA LYS A 381 -13.44 -10.05 -12.59
C LYS A 381 -11.93 -10.07 -12.83
N PHE A 382 -11.46 -10.79 -13.83
CA PHE A 382 -10.03 -10.85 -14.17
C PHE A 382 -9.46 -9.48 -14.56
N LYS A 383 -10.15 -8.74 -15.44
CA LYS A 383 -9.68 -7.44 -15.90
C LYS A 383 -9.73 -6.37 -14.82
N ILE A 384 -10.79 -6.38 -13.99
CA ILE A 384 -10.90 -5.45 -12.85
C ILE A 384 -9.80 -5.76 -11.83
N ALA A 385 -9.58 -7.00 -11.42
CA ALA A 385 -8.51 -7.38 -10.50
C ALA A 385 -7.13 -6.94 -11.02
N LYS A 386 -6.86 -7.09 -12.32
CA LYS A 386 -5.63 -6.57 -12.94
C LYS A 386 -5.54 -5.05 -12.85
N SER A 387 -6.64 -4.34 -13.13
CA SER A 387 -6.66 -2.88 -13.08
C SER A 387 -6.54 -2.33 -11.66
N VAL A 388 -7.14 -3.01 -10.69
CA VAL A 388 -6.99 -2.71 -9.26
C VAL A 388 -5.52 -2.83 -8.83
N LYS A 389 -4.85 -3.90 -9.24
CA LYS A 389 -3.42 -4.06 -8.96
C LYS A 389 -2.58 -2.88 -9.50
N GLU A 390 -2.91 -2.38 -10.69
CA GLU A 390 -2.25 -1.19 -11.25
C GLU A 390 -2.55 0.08 -10.42
N LEU A 391 -3.75 0.21 -9.81
CA LEU A 391 -4.06 1.32 -8.90
C LEU A 391 -3.26 1.23 -7.60
N GLU A 392 -3.04 0.02 -7.09
CA GLU A 392 -2.23 -0.23 -5.89
C GLU A 392 -0.74 0.04 -6.15
N GLU A 393 -0.25 -0.20 -7.37
CA GLU A 393 1.13 0.11 -7.77
C GLU A 393 1.44 1.62 -7.71
N ASP A 394 0.46 2.50 -7.96
CA ASP A 394 0.63 3.96 -7.83
C ASP A 394 0.89 4.41 -6.38
N ILE A 395 0.45 3.59 -5.43
CA ILE A 395 0.54 3.84 -3.99
C ILE A 395 1.67 3.01 -3.37
N SER A 396 2.09 1.92 -4.02
CA SER A 396 3.15 1.05 -3.52
C SER A 396 4.50 1.78 -3.45
N GLY A 397 5.21 1.60 -2.32
CA GLY A 397 6.52 2.25 -2.09
C GLY A 397 6.43 3.72 -1.69
N ILE A 398 5.30 4.14 -1.14
CA ILE A 398 5.09 5.47 -0.56
C ILE A 398 5.63 5.56 0.88
N SER A 399 5.81 4.43 1.56
CA SER A 399 6.44 4.30 2.88
C SER A 399 7.93 4.06 2.76
#